data_42030c9fa58a720aae19c328802cad7b
#
_entry.id   42030c9fa58a720aae19c328802cad7b
#
_cell.length_a   1.000
_cell.length_b   1.000
_cell.length_c   1.000
_cell.angle_alpha   90.00
_cell.angle_beta   90.00
_cell.angle_gamma   90.00
#
_symmetry.space_group_name_H-M   'P 1'
#
loop_
_entity.id
_entity.type
_entity.pdbx_description
1 polymer ?
#
loop_
_entity_poly.entity_id
_entity_poly.type
_entity_poly.pdbx_seq_one_letter_code
_entity_poly.pdbx_strand_id
1 'polypeptide(L)'
;MITSNRWQHILGVARKAKILALALRPNDEKYSEDMFLLGMLHDFGYEFTENGKNHAIVAGQILERSGYKYWQDVVNHSDKATDNMSNETFIINCADLSVSPDGKDITISARVEDIGRRHGKNSTQYLIALEKLHKLQADERFVKIESYV
;
A
#
# COMPACT_ATOMS: atom_id res chain seq x y z
N MET A 1 -16.84 8.26 -5.31
CA MET A 1 -16.88 8.74 -3.89
C MET A 1 -16.21 7.72 -2.99
N ILE A 2 -15.34 8.17 -2.09
CA ILE A 2 -14.68 7.31 -1.11
C ILE A 2 -15.69 6.92 -0.03
N THR A 3 -15.87 5.61 0.19
CA THR A 3 -16.78 5.09 1.22
C THR A 3 -16.15 5.19 2.62
N SER A 4 -16.97 5.08 3.67
CA SER A 4 -16.50 5.09 5.07
C SER A 4 -15.45 3.99 5.32
N ASN A 5 -15.69 2.77 4.82
CA ASN A 5 -14.71 1.68 4.96
C ASN A 5 -13.40 2.00 4.23
N ARG A 6 -13.46 2.57 3.04
CA ARG A 6 -12.25 2.99 2.31
C ARG A 6 -11.47 4.05 3.09
N TRP A 7 -12.14 4.99 3.73
CA TRP A 7 -11.48 5.97 4.60
C TRP A 7 -10.80 5.32 5.79
N GLN A 8 -11.43 4.33 6.43
CA GLN A 8 -10.79 3.59 7.52
C GLN A 8 -9.57 2.83 7.04
N HIS A 9 -9.63 2.20 5.88
CA HIS A 9 -8.49 1.55 5.24
C HIS A 9 -7.35 2.55 4.98
N ILE A 10 -7.65 3.68 4.33
CA ILE A 10 -6.65 4.73 4.04
C ILE A 10 -5.95 5.20 5.31
N LEU A 11 -6.70 5.50 6.38
CA LEU A 11 -6.13 5.90 7.66
C LEU A 11 -5.27 4.80 8.29
N GLY A 12 -5.71 3.56 8.23
CA GLY A 12 -4.93 2.41 8.70
C GLY A 12 -3.61 2.27 7.96
N VAL A 13 -3.64 2.37 6.63
CA VAL A 13 -2.44 2.32 5.78
C VAL A 13 -1.49 3.48 6.09
N ALA A 14 -2.01 4.70 6.25
CA ALA A 14 -1.19 5.85 6.60
C ALA A 14 -0.44 5.67 7.93
N ARG A 15 -1.13 5.19 8.96
CA ARG A 15 -0.52 4.89 10.26
C ARG A 15 0.53 3.78 10.16
N LYS A 16 0.23 2.72 9.44
CA LYS A 16 1.15 1.61 9.20
C LYS A 16 2.39 2.08 8.45
N ALA A 17 2.22 2.86 7.38
CA ALA A 17 3.34 3.40 6.60
C ALA A 17 4.29 4.25 7.46
N LYS A 18 3.76 5.06 8.38
CA LYS A 18 4.57 5.81 9.34
C LYS A 18 5.41 4.89 10.23
N ILE A 19 4.80 3.83 10.78
CA ILE A 19 5.48 2.85 11.63
C ILE A 19 6.60 2.15 10.87
N LEU A 20 6.32 1.68 9.64
CA LEU A 20 7.31 1.00 8.81
C LEU A 20 8.47 1.92 8.40
N ALA A 21 8.18 3.19 8.14
CA ALA A 21 9.22 4.19 7.84
C ALA A 21 10.19 4.36 9.01
N LEU A 22 9.69 4.45 10.25
CA LEU A 22 10.54 4.53 11.45
C LEU A 22 11.33 3.25 11.69
N ALA A 23 10.78 2.07 11.35
CA ALA A 23 11.53 0.82 11.43
C ALA A 23 12.70 0.77 10.44
N LEU A 24 12.52 1.32 9.23
CA LEU A 24 13.58 1.38 8.21
C LEU A 24 14.58 2.51 8.45
N ARG A 25 14.11 3.66 8.92
CA ARG A 25 14.93 4.86 9.20
C ARG A 25 14.62 5.39 10.60
N PRO A 26 15.20 4.78 11.64
CA PRO A 26 15.02 5.25 13.01
C PRO A 26 15.43 6.72 13.17
N ASN A 27 14.67 7.47 13.92
CA ASN A 27 14.89 8.90 14.19
C ASN A 27 14.70 9.85 12.98
N ASP A 28 14.17 9.37 11.87
CA ASP A 28 13.82 10.22 10.71
C ASP A 28 12.31 10.53 10.75
N GLU A 29 11.93 11.45 11.64
CA GLU A 29 10.54 11.87 11.81
C GLU A 29 9.95 12.47 10.53
N LYS A 30 10.74 13.29 9.82
CA LYS A 30 10.31 13.90 8.56
C LYS A 30 9.93 12.84 7.53
N TYR A 31 10.77 11.82 7.37
CA TYR A 31 10.49 10.72 6.46
C TYR A 31 9.24 9.92 6.87
N SER A 32 9.08 9.69 8.17
CA SER A 32 7.90 8.97 8.67
C SER A 32 6.59 9.73 8.38
N GLU A 33 6.61 11.05 8.48
CA GLU A 33 5.46 11.87 8.14
C GLU A 33 5.21 11.94 6.64
N ASP A 34 6.26 11.98 5.84
CA ASP A 34 6.14 11.86 4.39
C ASP A 34 5.48 10.53 3.99
N MET A 35 5.80 9.43 4.68
CA MET A 35 5.18 8.12 4.43
C MET A 35 3.75 8.03 4.94
N PHE A 36 3.43 8.72 6.03
CA PHE A 36 2.03 8.89 6.46
C PHE A 36 1.20 9.56 5.36
N LEU A 37 1.70 10.67 4.81
CA LEU A 37 1.02 11.36 3.72
C LEU A 37 0.89 10.49 2.47
N LEU A 38 1.94 9.74 2.11
CA LEU A 38 1.87 8.77 1.01
C LEU A 38 0.75 7.75 1.24
N GLY A 39 0.64 7.22 2.46
CA GLY A 39 -0.44 6.32 2.84
C GLY A 39 -1.82 6.95 2.72
N MET A 40 -1.96 8.23 3.08
CA MET A 40 -3.22 8.97 2.88
C MET A 40 -3.60 9.13 1.41
N LEU A 41 -2.61 9.21 0.53
CA LEU A 41 -2.81 9.50 -0.89
C LEU A 41 -2.88 8.24 -1.79
N HIS A 42 -2.45 7.07 -1.30
CA HIS A 42 -2.31 5.90 -2.17
C HIS A 42 -3.60 5.49 -2.87
N ASP A 43 -4.73 5.60 -2.20
CA ASP A 43 -6.06 5.18 -2.67
C ASP A 43 -7.01 6.36 -2.99
N PHE A 44 -6.55 7.63 -2.92
CA PHE A 44 -7.47 8.75 -3.12
C PHE A 44 -8.07 8.80 -4.52
N GLY A 45 -7.46 8.13 -5.48
CA GLY A 45 -7.97 8.00 -6.85
C GLY A 45 -9.35 7.33 -6.94
N TYR A 46 -9.78 6.60 -5.91
CA TYR A 46 -11.13 6.06 -5.83
C TYR A 46 -12.22 7.15 -5.85
N GLU A 47 -11.89 8.37 -5.45
CA GLU A 47 -12.82 9.51 -5.54
C GLU A 47 -13.17 9.88 -6.98
N PHE A 48 -12.26 9.62 -7.91
CA PHE A 48 -12.33 10.08 -9.30
C PHE A 48 -12.59 8.97 -10.31
N THR A 49 -12.84 7.74 -9.85
CA THR A 49 -13.01 6.58 -10.72
C THR A 49 -14.28 5.80 -10.39
N GLU A 50 -14.88 5.19 -11.41
CA GLU A 50 -15.97 4.24 -11.22
C GLU A 50 -15.40 2.89 -10.76
N ASN A 51 -15.91 2.38 -9.65
CA ASN A 51 -15.52 1.07 -9.08
C ASN A 51 -14.00 0.90 -8.85
N GLY A 52 -13.26 2.00 -8.71
CA GLY A 52 -11.82 1.98 -8.47
C GLY A 52 -10.97 1.56 -9.67
N LYS A 53 -11.54 1.44 -10.86
CA LYS A 53 -10.78 1.07 -12.05
C LYS A 53 -9.73 2.13 -12.38
N ASN A 54 -8.46 1.69 -12.45
CA ASN A 54 -7.31 2.58 -12.70
C ASN A 54 -7.12 3.69 -11.64
N HIS A 55 -7.62 3.49 -10.42
CA HIS A 55 -7.53 4.51 -9.36
C HIS A 55 -6.10 5.01 -9.11
N ALA A 56 -5.11 4.11 -9.12
CA ALA A 56 -3.72 4.48 -8.88
C ALA A 56 -3.13 5.34 -10.01
N ILE A 57 -3.46 5.02 -11.26
CA ILE A 57 -3.02 5.81 -12.43
C ILE A 57 -3.64 7.20 -12.40
N VAL A 58 -4.94 7.29 -12.14
CA VAL A 58 -5.64 8.57 -12.04
C VAL A 58 -5.08 9.42 -10.90
N ALA A 59 -4.89 8.81 -9.72
CA ALA A 59 -4.26 9.48 -8.59
C ALA A 59 -2.85 9.99 -8.95
N GLY A 60 -2.03 9.13 -9.54
CA GLY A 60 -0.67 9.48 -9.95
C GLY A 60 -0.62 10.67 -10.90
N GLN A 61 -1.49 10.71 -11.90
CA GLN A 61 -1.57 11.83 -12.86
C GLN A 61 -1.95 13.15 -12.18
N ILE A 62 -2.87 13.13 -11.23
CA ILE A 62 -3.25 14.32 -10.46
C ILE A 62 -2.09 14.78 -9.60
N LEU A 63 -1.43 13.87 -8.91
CA LEU A 63 -0.31 14.16 -8.02
C LEU A 63 0.93 14.65 -8.77
N GLU A 64 1.24 14.07 -9.93
CA GLU A 64 2.32 14.53 -10.81
C GLU A 64 2.11 15.99 -11.21
N ARG A 65 0.91 16.34 -11.66
CA ARG A 65 0.57 17.71 -12.04
C ARG A 65 0.65 18.71 -10.89
N SER A 66 0.40 18.24 -9.66
CA SER A 66 0.53 19.06 -8.45
C SER A 66 1.95 19.14 -7.90
N GLY A 67 2.91 18.44 -8.50
CA GLY A 67 4.30 18.44 -8.06
C GLY A 67 4.57 17.56 -6.85
N TYR A 68 3.69 16.60 -6.54
CA TYR A 68 3.91 15.69 -5.42
C TYR A 68 5.07 14.74 -5.67
N LYS A 69 6.03 14.73 -4.77
CA LYS A 69 7.30 14.00 -4.91
C LYS A 69 7.15 12.50 -5.15
N TYR A 70 6.19 11.84 -4.48
CA TYR A 70 6.02 10.38 -4.50
C TYR A 70 4.85 9.92 -5.38
N TRP A 71 4.49 10.69 -6.40
CA TRP A 71 3.39 10.33 -7.30
C TRP A 71 3.61 8.97 -7.99
N GLN A 72 4.86 8.65 -8.34
CA GLN A 72 5.19 7.38 -8.99
C GLN A 72 4.94 6.18 -8.06
N ASP A 73 5.19 6.36 -6.76
CA ASP A 73 4.94 5.31 -5.75
C ASP A 73 3.45 5.05 -5.58
N VAL A 74 2.61 6.08 -5.73
CA VAL A 74 1.16 5.92 -5.79
C VAL A 74 0.74 5.10 -7.01
N VAL A 75 1.29 5.36 -8.18
CA VAL A 75 1.04 4.53 -9.37
C VAL A 75 1.47 3.08 -9.12
N ASN A 76 2.68 2.88 -8.59
CA ASN A 76 3.29 1.56 -8.45
C ASN A 76 2.61 0.66 -7.41
N HIS A 77 1.86 1.22 -6.44
CA HIS A 77 1.29 0.40 -5.37
C HIS A 77 0.24 -0.61 -5.87
N SER A 78 -0.46 -0.32 -6.96
CA SER A 78 -1.48 -1.20 -7.53
C SER A 78 -0.93 -2.17 -8.57
N ASP A 79 0.28 -1.94 -9.04
CA ASP A 79 0.92 -2.79 -10.03
C ASP A 79 1.49 -4.05 -9.39
N LYS A 80 1.90 -5.00 -10.25
CA LYS A 80 2.68 -6.15 -9.82
C LYS A 80 3.96 -5.66 -9.13
N ALA A 81 4.28 -6.26 -7.99
CA ALA A 81 5.54 -5.97 -7.33
C ALA A 81 6.71 -6.15 -8.30
N THR A 82 7.60 -5.16 -8.34
CA THR A 82 8.78 -5.18 -9.18
C THR A 82 10.00 -5.64 -8.39
N ASP A 83 11.06 -6.10 -9.07
CA ASP A 83 12.26 -6.58 -8.41
C ASP A 83 13.11 -5.46 -7.79
N ASN A 84 12.88 -4.20 -8.20
CA ASN A 84 13.64 -3.03 -7.74
C ASN A 84 12.71 -1.93 -7.20
N MET A 85 11.89 -2.28 -6.20
CA MET A 85 11.02 -1.29 -5.55
C MET A 85 11.84 -0.21 -4.85
N SER A 86 11.41 1.06 -4.96
CA SER A 86 11.88 2.12 -4.06
C SER A 86 11.53 1.79 -2.60
N ASN A 87 12.17 2.45 -1.65
CA ASN A 87 11.80 2.32 -0.24
C ASN A 87 10.33 2.71 -0.02
N GLU A 88 9.86 3.73 -0.70
CA GLU A 88 8.51 4.27 -0.61
C GLU A 88 7.48 3.27 -1.16
N THR A 89 7.72 2.70 -2.34
CA THR A 89 6.86 1.64 -2.90
C THR A 89 6.86 0.40 -2.00
N PHE A 90 8.02 0.00 -1.47
CA PHE A 90 8.11 -1.11 -0.52
C PHE A 90 7.26 -0.86 0.72
N ILE A 91 7.40 0.31 1.34
CA ILE A 91 6.63 0.69 2.54
C ILE A 91 5.13 0.67 2.25
N ILE A 92 4.69 1.31 1.15
CA ILE A 92 3.26 1.40 0.86
C ILE A 92 2.65 0.05 0.53
N ASN A 93 3.35 -0.83 -0.18
CA ASN A 93 2.88 -2.18 -0.45
C ASN A 93 2.77 -3.03 0.82
N CYS A 94 3.75 -2.95 1.72
CA CYS A 94 3.68 -3.64 3.01
C CYS A 94 2.55 -3.09 3.88
N ALA A 95 2.36 -1.78 3.92
CA ALA A 95 1.31 -1.13 4.70
C ALA A 95 -0.08 -1.50 4.17
N ASP A 96 -0.30 -1.39 2.87
CA ASP A 96 -1.58 -1.69 2.22
C ASP A 96 -2.01 -3.15 2.45
N LEU A 97 -1.08 -4.10 2.29
CA LEU A 97 -1.35 -5.52 2.51
C LEU A 97 -1.42 -5.93 3.98
N SER A 98 -1.08 -5.06 4.92
CA SER A 98 -1.19 -5.34 6.36
C SER A 98 -2.31 -4.57 7.06
N VAL A 99 -3.25 -4.04 6.28
CA VAL A 99 -4.46 -3.37 6.77
C VAL A 99 -5.68 -3.95 6.05
N SER A 100 -6.70 -4.33 6.82
CA SER A 100 -7.95 -4.86 6.27
C SER A 100 -8.76 -3.77 5.54
N PRO A 101 -9.78 -4.14 4.73
CA PRO A 101 -10.64 -3.18 4.06
C PRO A 101 -11.38 -2.21 4.99
N ASP A 102 -11.56 -2.57 6.25
CA ASP A 102 -12.19 -1.74 7.28
C ASP A 102 -11.18 -1.06 8.23
N GLY A 103 -9.89 -1.07 7.85
CA GLY A 103 -8.85 -0.29 8.52
C GLY A 103 -8.19 -0.93 9.74
N LYS A 104 -8.38 -2.23 9.96
CA LYS A 104 -7.78 -2.96 11.09
C LYS A 104 -6.43 -3.55 10.70
N ASP A 105 -5.53 -3.65 11.68
CA ASP A 105 -4.28 -4.37 11.49
C ASP A 105 -4.55 -5.86 11.22
N ILE A 106 -3.86 -6.38 10.23
CA ILE A 106 -3.92 -7.77 9.80
C ILE A 106 -2.53 -8.15 9.27
N THR A 107 -2.13 -9.41 9.38
CA THR A 107 -0.87 -9.82 8.74
C THR A 107 -1.00 -9.84 7.22
N ILE A 108 0.11 -9.61 6.51
CA ILE A 108 0.11 -9.69 5.04
C ILE A 108 -0.40 -11.05 4.57
N SER A 109 0.04 -12.13 5.21
CA SER A 109 -0.41 -13.49 4.88
C SER A 109 -1.92 -13.67 5.06
N ALA A 110 -2.47 -13.20 6.17
CA ALA A 110 -3.92 -13.25 6.42
C ALA A 110 -4.70 -12.38 5.43
N ARG A 111 -4.16 -11.24 5.03
CA ARG A 111 -4.77 -10.36 4.01
C ARG A 111 -4.83 -11.03 2.65
N VAL A 112 -3.74 -11.68 2.23
CA VAL A 112 -3.69 -12.41 0.96
C VAL A 112 -4.69 -13.58 0.96
N GLU A 113 -4.78 -14.33 2.07
CA GLU A 113 -5.79 -15.40 2.22
C GLU A 113 -7.23 -14.85 2.15
N ASP A 114 -7.50 -13.69 2.75
CA ASP A 114 -8.81 -13.03 2.67
C ASP A 114 -9.17 -12.65 1.22
N ILE A 115 -8.22 -12.12 0.47
CA ILE A 115 -8.40 -11.84 -0.96
C ILE A 115 -8.75 -13.11 -1.73
N GLY A 116 -8.07 -14.22 -1.45
CA GLY A 116 -8.34 -15.52 -2.06
C GLY A 116 -9.73 -16.06 -1.72
N ARG A 117 -10.20 -15.85 -0.49
CA ARG A 117 -11.57 -16.24 -0.08
C ARG A 117 -12.64 -15.41 -0.78
N ARG A 118 -12.41 -14.10 -0.95
CA ARG A 118 -13.39 -13.17 -1.55
C ARG A 118 -13.49 -13.31 -3.06
N HIS A 119 -12.37 -13.48 -3.74
CA HIS A 119 -12.27 -13.44 -5.21
C HIS A 119 -12.00 -14.80 -5.84
N GLY A 120 -11.62 -15.79 -5.05
CA GLY A 120 -11.17 -17.10 -5.53
C GLY A 120 -9.65 -17.19 -5.71
N LYS A 121 -9.09 -18.38 -5.46
CA LYS A 121 -7.63 -18.61 -5.55
C LYS A 121 -7.08 -18.61 -6.99
N ASN A 122 -7.95 -18.63 -7.98
CA ASN A 122 -7.56 -18.50 -9.39
C ASN A 122 -7.82 -17.09 -9.94
N SER A 123 -8.28 -16.15 -9.09
CA SER A 123 -8.54 -14.77 -9.50
C SER A 123 -7.24 -14.00 -9.75
N THR A 124 -7.32 -13.03 -10.66
CA THR A 124 -6.20 -12.10 -10.93
C THR A 124 -5.80 -11.35 -9.65
N GLN A 125 -6.78 -10.93 -8.84
CA GLN A 125 -6.57 -10.24 -7.57
C GLN A 125 -5.72 -11.07 -6.60
N TYR A 126 -6.07 -12.34 -6.42
CA TYR A 126 -5.33 -13.23 -5.52
C TYR A 126 -3.92 -13.52 -6.03
N LEU A 127 -3.77 -13.81 -7.32
CA LEU A 127 -2.46 -14.12 -7.90
C LEU A 127 -1.49 -12.93 -7.82
N ILE A 128 -1.99 -11.71 -8.05
CA ILE A 128 -1.19 -10.49 -7.88
C ILE A 128 -0.80 -10.30 -6.41
N ALA A 129 -1.74 -10.46 -5.48
CA ALA A 129 -1.46 -10.33 -4.05
C ALA A 129 -0.44 -11.37 -3.56
N LEU A 130 -0.56 -12.61 -4.02
CA LEU A 130 0.37 -13.69 -3.68
C LEU A 130 1.78 -13.41 -4.23
N GLU A 131 1.89 -12.94 -5.45
CA GLU A 131 3.19 -12.53 -6.04
C GLU A 131 3.81 -11.38 -5.24
N LYS A 132 3.03 -10.38 -4.87
CA LYS A 132 3.50 -9.29 -3.99
C LYS A 132 4.01 -9.82 -2.65
N LEU A 133 3.24 -10.69 -2.00
CA LEU A 133 3.65 -11.30 -0.74
C LEU A 133 5.03 -11.95 -0.85
N HIS A 134 5.23 -12.79 -1.87
CA HIS A 134 6.51 -13.49 -2.06
C HIS A 134 7.66 -12.51 -2.32
N LYS A 135 7.45 -11.48 -3.14
CA LYS A 135 8.48 -10.47 -3.43
C LYS A 135 8.81 -9.61 -2.22
N LEU A 136 7.82 -9.22 -1.44
CA LEU A 136 8.04 -8.45 -0.21
C LEU A 136 8.81 -9.28 0.82
N GLN A 137 8.45 -10.54 1.01
CA GLN A 137 9.14 -11.44 1.94
C GLN A 137 10.58 -11.76 1.53
N ALA A 138 10.87 -11.76 0.22
CA ALA A 138 12.20 -11.99 -0.32
C ALA A 138 13.09 -10.72 -0.31
N ASP A 139 12.51 -9.54 -0.10
CA ASP A 139 13.23 -8.28 -0.04
C ASP A 139 14.03 -8.18 1.26
N GLU A 140 15.30 -7.76 1.17
CA GLU A 140 16.19 -7.65 2.33
C GLU A 140 15.67 -6.68 3.41
N ARG A 141 14.84 -5.71 3.04
CA ARG A 141 14.23 -4.77 3.98
C ARG A 141 13.18 -5.42 4.86
N PHE A 142 12.60 -6.54 4.43
CA PHE A 142 11.48 -7.18 5.12
C PHE A 142 11.84 -7.61 6.55
N VAL A 143 13.05 -8.06 6.79
CA VAL A 143 13.52 -8.48 8.12
C VAL A 143 13.40 -7.35 9.16
N LYS A 144 13.50 -6.09 8.74
CA LYS A 144 13.39 -4.93 9.64
C LYS A 144 11.94 -4.60 10.00
N ILE A 145 10.97 -5.07 9.22
CA ILE A 145 9.57 -4.68 9.37
C ILE A 145 8.62 -5.86 9.61
N GLU A 146 9.11 -7.08 9.53
CA GLU A 146 8.26 -8.29 9.57
C GLU A 146 7.41 -8.40 10.84
N SER A 147 7.89 -7.88 11.98
CA SER A 147 7.14 -7.89 13.24
C SER A 147 5.91 -6.97 13.23
N TYR A 148 5.80 -6.08 12.27
CA TYR A 148 4.69 -5.12 12.15
C TYR A 148 3.65 -5.53 11.09
N VAL A 149 3.94 -6.52 10.30
CA VAL A 149 3.15 -6.94 9.14
C VAL A 149 2.91 -8.45 9.13
#